data_75e28d895c6f1403bbaec61a10a8ec95
#
_entry.id   75e28d895c6f1403bbaec61a10a8ec95
#
_cell.length_a   1.000
_cell.length_b   1.000
_cell.length_c   1.000
_cell.angle_alpha   90.00
_cell.angle_beta   90.00
_cell.angle_gamma   90.00
#
_symmetry.space_group_name_H-M   'P 1'
#
loop_
_entity.id
_entity.type
_entity.pdbx_description
1 polymer ?
#
loop_
_entity_poly.entity_id
_entity_poly.type
_entity_poly.pdbx_seq_one_letter_code
_entity_poly.pdbx_strand_id
1 'polypeptide(L)'
;MPYEFARYLKIRAAYGATWSPDGRRLAFLTDITGVPQAWEVPVGGGWPEQLTFHEERVSGVRYSPKGNKLVYSMDVGGNERSQLFLLGNGEERDLSRAPEAIHYFGGFAPDGESIAYTATRRNGTDFDVFVQDLSGEPEIVWKTTGYHTIADWAPDGSFLVVSRHYSNVNNDLYKLDLGSGETTLLTPHEGDARFLGARVTPDGTCVFLATDRDGDFVRLGRLDLSTLEIEHLTPDDWDVEEVELSENGRWLAVSRNVEGYSDFMLFGGRGRRAPGPAMPQGILGGFEFSPDSMRLAFTLTGPDRNPDVWIVDLPDGEPRRLTRSSTAGIPPSTFRGPKLVRYPTFDGREIPALFYEPDATYAPVVVNVHGGPESQSRPLFAPVTQYLLGRGYAVFAPNVRGSTGYGKAYTHLDDVELRMDSVKDLAHAVHWLRERGLESIAVMGGSYGGFMVLAALTEYPDLWTAGVDIVGIANLVTFLENTGNYRRALREPEYGSLERDREFLESISPIHKAEKIAAPLMVVHGKNDPRVPVTEAEQIVEKVRKNGGEVEYLLYEDEGHGLAKLKNRLDAYPKIATFLDEHLARAGG
;
A
#
# COMPACT_ATOMS: atom_id res chain seq x y z
N MET A 1 -22.23 12.13 -22.25
CA MET A 1 -21.06 12.97 -21.94
C MET A 1 -20.48 12.49 -20.62
N PRO A 2 -19.17 12.40 -20.48
CA PRO A 2 -18.57 12.05 -19.19
C PRO A 2 -18.94 13.09 -18.13
N TYR A 3 -19.00 12.66 -16.87
CA TYR A 3 -19.20 13.57 -15.76
C TYR A 3 -17.94 14.43 -15.57
N GLU A 4 -18.08 15.59 -14.94
CA GLU A 4 -16.94 16.43 -14.56
C GLU A 4 -15.97 15.67 -13.64
N PHE A 5 -14.66 15.92 -13.77
CA PHE A 5 -13.63 15.23 -13.00
C PHE A 5 -13.85 15.35 -11.47
N ALA A 6 -14.25 16.53 -11.03
CA ALA A 6 -14.56 16.78 -9.62
C ALA A 6 -15.60 15.80 -9.04
N ARG A 7 -16.50 15.21 -9.85
CA ARG A 7 -17.45 14.20 -9.38
C ARG A 7 -16.74 12.85 -9.13
N TYR A 8 -15.84 12.42 -10.01
CA TYR A 8 -15.05 11.20 -9.79
C TYR A 8 -14.19 11.33 -8.53
N LEU A 9 -13.58 12.49 -8.29
CA LEU A 9 -12.76 12.75 -7.09
C LEU A 9 -13.58 12.84 -5.79
N LYS A 10 -14.90 12.96 -5.90
CA LYS A 10 -15.86 12.93 -4.78
C LYS A 10 -16.47 11.54 -4.55
N ILE A 11 -16.07 10.52 -5.30
CA ILE A 11 -16.41 9.13 -4.97
C ILE A 11 -15.72 8.79 -3.64
N ARG A 12 -16.46 8.17 -2.74
CA ARG A 12 -16.03 7.92 -1.36
C ARG A 12 -15.59 6.47 -1.17
N ALA A 13 -14.87 6.23 -0.09
CA ALA A 13 -14.40 4.93 0.31
C ALA A 13 -14.73 4.67 1.79
N ALA A 14 -14.92 3.40 2.15
CA ALA A 14 -14.97 2.92 3.52
C ALA A 14 -14.13 1.67 3.64
N TYR A 15 -13.25 1.58 4.66
CA TYR A 15 -12.27 0.51 4.81
C TYR A 15 -11.73 0.41 6.24
N GLY A 16 -10.92 -0.62 6.52
CA GLY A 16 -10.20 -0.77 7.78
C GLY A 16 -11.13 -0.92 8.98
N ALA A 17 -12.09 -1.85 8.85
CA ALA A 17 -13.08 -2.09 9.90
C ALA A 17 -12.48 -2.78 11.13
N THR A 18 -13.03 -2.46 12.32
CA THR A 18 -12.72 -3.13 13.57
C THR A 18 -13.99 -3.29 14.41
N TRP A 19 -14.15 -4.46 15.04
CA TRP A 19 -15.35 -4.77 15.82
C TRP A 19 -15.34 -4.14 17.20
N SER A 20 -16.51 -3.63 17.63
CA SER A 20 -16.72 -3.32 19.05
C SER A 20 -16.68 -4.60 19.89
N PRO A 21 -16.24 -4.54 21.15
CA PRO A 21 -16.10 -5.73 22.02
C PRO A 21 -17.38 -6.53 22.22
N ASP A 22 -18.54 -5.87 22.09
CA ASP A 22 -19.86 -6.51 22.18
C ASP A 22 -20.34 -7.12 20.84
N GLY A 23 -19.55 -6.96 19.77
CA GLY A 23 -19.87 -7.45 18.44
C GLY A 23 -21.09 -6.81 17.76
N ARG A 24 -21.55 -5.65 18.25
CA ARG A 24 -22.77 -4.99 17.76
C ARG A 24 -22.49 -3.86 16.78
N ARG A 25 -21.27 -3.33 16.76
CA ARG A 25 -20.85 -2.20 15.93
C ARG A 25 -19.51 -2.49 15.28
N LEU A 26 -19.25 -1.76 14.20
CA LEU A 26 -17.95 -1.71 13.52
C LEU A 26 -17.51 -0.25 13.42
N ALA A 27 -16.31 0.07 13.90
CA ALA A 27 -15.63 1.29 13.52
C ALA A 27 -14.84 1.06 12.24
N PHE A 28 -14.70 2.10 11.42
CA PHE A 28 -14.03 2.04 10.12
C PHE A 28 -13.57 3.43 9.70
N LEU A 29 -12.72 3.50 8.69
CA LEU A 29 -12.30 4.76 8.10
C LEU A 29 -13.14 5.08 6.86
N THR A 30 -13.51 6.35 6.69
CA THR A 30 -14.12 6.86 5.46
C THR A 30 -13.74 8.32 5.22
N ASP A 31 -13.62 8.68 3.94
CA ASP A 31 -13.29 10.04 3.49
C ASP A 31 -14.53 10.91 3.18
N ILE A 32 -15.67 10.59 3.76
CA ILE A 32 -16.94 11.27 3.49
C ILE A 32 -16.87 12.80 3.75
N THR A 33 -16.03 13.22 4.69
CA THR A 33 -15.76 14.62 5.04
C THR A 33 -14.61 15.27 4.28
N GLY A 34 -14.00 14.54 3.32
CA GLY A 34 -12.91 15.06 2.47
C GLY A 34 -11.53 14.50 2.78
N VAL A 35 -11.32 14.05 4.01
CA VAL A 35 -10.15 13.27 4.45
C VAL A 35 -10.64 12.07 5.26
N PRO A 36 -9.90 10.96 5.30
CA PRO A 36 -10.27 9.81 6.12
C PRO A 36 -10.41 10.17 7.59
N GLN A 37 -11.56 9.83 8.18
CA GLN A 37 -11.86 9.93 9.59
C GLN A 37 -12.42 8.61 10.11
N ALA A 38 -12.35 8.37 11.43
CA ALA A 38 -12.98 7.21 12.05
C ALA A 38 -14.50 7.45 12.21
N TRP A 39 -15.27 6.46 11.80
CA TRP A 39 -16.71 6.41 11.89
C TRP A 39 -17.15 5.06 12.45
N GLU A 40 -18.38 4.97 12.90
CA GLU A 40 -18.95 3.77 13.48
C GLU A 40 -20.33 3.48 12.88
N VAL A 41 -20.66 2.19 12.69
CA VAL A 41 -21.97 1.76 12.19
C VAL A 41 -22.45 0.51 12.93
N PRO A 42 -23.77 0.39 13.25
CA PRO A 42 -24.31 -0.87 13.76
C PRO A 42 -24.16 -2.01 12.73
N VAL A 43 -23.90 -3.23 13.21
CA VAL A 43 -23.77 -4.44 12.37
C VAL A 43 -25.03 -4.72 11.54
N GLY A 44 -26.20 -4.31 12.03
CA GLY A 44 -27.46 -4.38 11.27
C GLY A 44 -27.55 -3.37 10.11
N GLY A 45 -26.57 -2.48 9.96
CA GLY A 45 -26.61 -1.34 9.05
C GLY A 45 -27.29 -0.12 9.69
N GLY A 46 -27.34 0.97 8.94
CA GLY A 46 -27.88 2.25 9.40
C GLY A 46 -27.02 3.41 8.95
N TRP A 47 -27.30 4.60 9.46
CA TRP A 47 -26.47 5.77 9.21
C TRP A 47 -25.25 5.72 10.14
N PRO A 48 -24.02 5.85 9.61
CA PRO A 48 -22.82 5.84 10.45
C PRO A 48 -22.68 7.13 11.28
N GLU A 49 -22.08 7.01 12.45
CA GLU A 49 -21.73 8.12 13.34
C GLU A 49 -20.25 8.45 13.23
N GLN A 50 -19.92 9.75 13.17
CA GLN A 50 -18.53 10.20 13.11
C GLN A 50 -17.90 10.20 14.49
N LEU A 51 -16.69 9.64 14.62
CA LEU A 51 -15.96 9.52 15.88
C LEU A 51 -14.80 10.51 16.00
N THR A 52 -14.14 10.87 14.89
CA THR A 52 -13.02 11.82 14.86
C THR A 52 -13.31 12.99 13.91
N PHE A 53 -12.82 14.19 14.25
CA PHE A 53 -13.23 15.45 13.58
C PHE A 53 -12.01 16.30 13.17
N HIS A 54 -10.95 15.66 12.67
CA HIS A 54 -9.70 16.33 12.30
C HIS A 54 -9.74 16.82 10.83
N GLU A 55 -8.92 17.84 10.54
CA GLU A 55 -8.62 18.26 9.17
C GLU A 55 -7.54 17.38 8.51
N GLU A 56 -6.76 16.66 9.32
CA GLU A 56 -5.76 15.69 8.90
C GLU A 56 -6.38 14.29 8.80
N ARG A 57 -5.73 13.43 8.00
CA ARG A 57 -6.23 12.07 7.80
C ARG A 57 -5.97 11.20 9.04
N VAL A 58 -6.97 10.47 9.47
CA VAL A 58 -6.80 9.31 10.34
C VAL A 58 -6.35 8.14 9.49
N SER A 59 -5.23 7.50 9.85
CA SER A 59 -4.59 6.45 9.06
C SER A 59 -4.91 5.03 9.53
N GLY A 60 -5.39 4.86 10.77
CA GLY A 60 -5.79 3.58 11.34
C GLY A 60 -6.72 3.77 12.52
N VAL A 61 -7.59 2.81 12.77
CA VAL A 61 -8.48 2.75 13.93
C VAL A 61 -8.60 1.32 14.43
N ARG A 62 -8.57 1.11 15.74
CA ARG A 62 -8.71 -0.21 16.35
C ARG A 62 -9.49 -0.11 17.67
N TYR A 63 -10.49 -0.96 17.83
CA TYR A 63 -11.17 -1.14 19.10
C TYR A 63 -10.27 -1.91 20.10
N SER A 64 -10.36 -1.53 21.36
CA SER A 64 -9.87 -2.38 22.45
C SER A 64 -10.72 -3.66 22.52
N PRO A 65 -10.13 -4.83 22.80
CA PRO A 65 -10.89 -6.07 22.98
C PRO A 65 -11.84 -6.01 24.19
N LYS A 66 -11.63 -5.04 25.08
CA LYS A 66 -12.47 -4.84 26.27
C LYS A 66 -12.78 -3.35 26.50
N GLY A 67 -14.01 -3.09 26.88
CA GLY A 67 -14.46 -1.71 27.11
C GLY A 67 -14.74 -0.96 25.81
N ASN A 68 -15.30 0.23 25.90
CA ASN A 68 -15.66 1.07 24.74
C ASN A 68 -14.55 2.10 24.49
N LYS A 69 -13.36 1.61 24.11
CA LYS A 69 -12.17 2.43 23.84
C LYS A 69 -11.65 2.13 22.43
N LEU A 70 -11.15 3.12 21.76
CA LEU A 70 -10.51 3.02 20.42
C LEU A 70 -9.13 3.66 20.48
N VAL A 71 -8.16 3.06 19.81
CA VAL A 71 -6.93 3.74 19.43
C VAL A 71 -6.98 4.07 17.94
N TYR A 72 -6.62 5.28 17.59
CA TYR A 72 -6.43 5.67 16.20
C TYR A 72 -5.07 6.34 16.02
N SER A 73 -4.59 6.35 14.76
CA SER A 73 -3.33 6.96 14.36
C SER A 73 -3.55 8.08 13.35
N MET A 74 -2.75 9.14 13.49
CA MET A 74 -2.83 10.33 12.64
C MET A 74 -1.45 11.00 12.54
N ASP A 75 -1.13 11.57 11.39
CA ASP A 75 0.00 12.45 11.15
C ASP A 75 -0.46 13.84 10.71
N VAL A 76 0.42 14.82 10.73
CA VAL A 76 0.12 16.22 10.38
C VAL A 76 0.76 16.59 9.05
N GLY A 77 -0.05 17.11 8.11
CA GLY A 77 0.44 17.60 6.82
C GLY A 77 1.11 16.53 5.95
N GLY A 78 0.85 15.24 6.20
CA GLY A 78 1.45 14.14 5.47
C GLY A 78 2.93 13.86 5.78
N ASN A 79 3.44 14.33 6.95
CA ASN A 79 4.84 14.16 7.36
C ASN A 79 5.19 12.74 7.82
N GLU A 80 4.22 11.83 7.88
CA GLU A 80 4.33 10.43 8.32
C GLU A 80 4.86 10.25 9.77
N ARG A 81 4.94 11.31 10.58
CA ARG A 81 5.22 11.22 12.00
C ARG A 81 3.94 10.86 12.75
N SER A 82 3.49 9.62 12.54
CA SER A 82 2.24 9.12 13.10
C SER A 82 2.25 9.18 14.63
N GLN A 83 1.16 9.69 15.20
CA GLN A 83 0.88 9.74 16.63
C GLN A 83 -0.31 8.84 16.95
N LEU A 84 -0.37 8.31 18.17
CA LEU A 84 -1.42 7.43 18.66
C LEU A 84 -2.33 8.20 19.63
N PHE A 85 -3.62 8.11 19.38
CA PHE A 85 -4.66 8.75 20.20
C PHE A 85 -5.63 7.71 20.74
N LEU A 86 -6.01 7.88 22.00
CA LEU A 86 -7.08 7.11 22.65
C LEU A 86 -8.38 7.91 22.58
N LEU A 87 -9.44 7.30 22.08
CA LEU A 87 -10.80 7.80 22.13
C LEU A 87 -11.63 6.89 23.03
N GLY A 88 -12.25 7.45 24.06
CA GLY A 88 -13.12 6.71 24.97
C GLY A 88 -14.05 7.64 25.72
N ASN A 89 -15.34 7.25 25.88
CA ASN A 89 -16.38 8.04 26.56
C ASN A 89 -16.54 9.48 26.04
N GLY A 90 -16.25 9.71 24.73
CA GLY A 90 -16.30 11.03 24.10
C GLY A 90 -15.09 11.93 24.39
N GLU A 91 -14.09 11.43 25.10
CA GLU A 91 -12.82 12.12 25.35
C GLU A 91 -11.70 11.57 24.47
N GLU A 92 -10.88 12.48 23.94
CA GLU A 92 -9.70 12.18 23.14
C GLU A 92 -8.44 12.48 23.95
N ARG A 93 -7.45 11.59 23.87
CA ARG A 93 -6.16 11.77 24.53
C ARG A 93 -5.01 11.31 23.65
N ASP A 94 -4.00 12.17 23.47
CA ASP A 94 -2.72 11.80 22.86
C ASP A 94 -1.94 10.85 23.80
N LEU A 95 -1.72 9.62 23.34
CA LEU A 95 -0.91 8.61 24.02
C LEU A 95 0.58 8.78 23.75
N SER A 96 0.91 9.27 22.54
CA SER A 96 2.29 9.36 22.08
C SER A 96 3.06 10.50 22.74
N ARG A 97 2.49 11.69 22.79
CA ARG A 97 3.12 12.90 23.35
C ARG A 97 4.56 13.17 22.87
N ALA A 98 4.85 12.78 21.64
CA ALA A 98 6.18 12.91 21.03
C ALA A 98 6.07 13.20 19.53
N PRO A 99 5.68 14.44 19.14
CA PRO A 99 5.30 14.80 17.77
C PRO A 99 6.46 14.66 16.76
N GLU A 100 7.69 14.63 17.23
CA GLU A 100 8.87 14.44 16.36
C GLU A 100 9.18 12.96 16.07
N ALA A 101 8.57 12.03 16.82
CA ALA A 101 8.79 10.61 16.64
C ALA A 101 7.70 9.99 15.76
N ILE A 102 8.03 8.86 15.14
CA ILE A 102 7.09 8.00 14.42
C ILE A 102 6.62 6.92 15.38
N HIS A 103 5.32 6.65 15.40
CA HIS A 103 4.73 5.57 16.20
C HIS A 103 3.94 4.64 15.29
N TYR A 104 4.19 3.33 15.39
CA TYR A 104 3.40 2.31 14.71
C TYR A 104 2.68 1.44 15.73
N PHE A 105 1.36 1.54 15.74
CA PHE A 105 0.49 0.76 16.60
C PHE A 105 0.63 -0.74 16.31
N GLY A 106 0.91 -1.54 17.36
CA GLY A 106 1.10 -2.98 17.26
C GLY A 106 -0.11 -3.78 17.74
N GLY A 107 -0.93 -3.21 18.63
CA GLY A 107 -2.12 -3.88 19.12
C GLY A 107 -2.41 -3.57 20.59
N PHE A 108 -3.60 -3.97 21.02
CA PHE A 108 -3.95 -4.01 22.43
C PHE A 108 -3.45 -5.29 23.09
N ALA A 109 -3.10 -5.22 24.35
CA ALA A 109 -2.96 -6.40 25.20
C ALA A 109 -4.31 -7.13 25.29
N PRO A 110 -4.33 -8.45 25.55
CA PRO A 110 -5.57 -9.23 25.64
C PRO A 110 -6.54 -8.75 26.73
N ASP A 111 -6.03 -8.06 27.75
CA ASP A 111 -6.85 -7.44 28.81
C ASP A 111 -7.52 -6.12 28.37
N GLY A 112 -7.07 -5.52 27.27
CA GLY A 112 -7.58 -4.27 26.72
C GLY A 112 -7.19 -3.02 27.50
N GLU A 113 -6.29 -3.12 28.49
CA GLU A 113 -5.87 -1.99 29.35
C GLU A 113 -4.49 -1.44 28.96
N SER A 114 -3.73 -2.16 28.12
CA SER A 114 -2.42 -1.75 27.60
C SER A 114 -2.36 -1.86 26.09
N ILE A 115 -1.40 -1.13 25.49
CA ILE A 115 -1.05 -1.22 24.07
C ILE A 115 0.43 -1.52 23.91
N ALA A 116 0.77 -2.19 22.82
CA ALA A 116 2.14 -2.28 22.33
C ALA A 116 2.29 -1.51 21.03
N TYR A 117 3.43 -0.87 20.85
CA TYR A 117 3.77 -0.13 19.63
C TYR A 117 5.28 -0.02 19.46
N THR A 118 5.71 0.31 18.25
CA THR A 118 7.12 0.66 18.01
C THR A 118 7.25 2.15 17.73
N ALA A 119 8.36 2.76 18.17
CA ALA A 119 8.54 4.20 17.95
C ALA A 119 10.01 4.62 17.89
N THR A 120 10.26 5.72 17.14
CA THR A 120 11.60 6.31 16.96
C THR A 120 11.95 7.35 18.04
N ARG A 121 11.32 7.30 19.21
CA ARG A 121 11.42 8.34 20.26
C ARG A 121 12.84 8.60 20.75
N ARG A 122 13.71 7.58 20.69
CA ARG A 122 15.07 7.66 21.25
C ARG A 122 16.02 8.50 20.40
N ASN A 123 15.98 8.36 19.08
CA ASN A 123 16.97 8.98 18.18
C ASN A 123 16.44 9.34 16.78
N GLY A 124 15.12 9.22 16.55
CA GLY A 124 14.49 9.52 15.28
C GLY A 124 14.67 8.48 14.18
N THR A 125 15.37 7.37 14.46
CA THR A 125 15.74 6.35 13.44
C THR A 125 15.36 4.94 13.86
N ASP A 126 15.74 4.53 15.07
CA ASP A 126 15.52 3.16 15.57
C ASP A 126 14.14 3.02 16.20
N PHE A 127 13.42 1.97 15.81
CA PHE A 127 12.10 1.65 16.31
C PHE A 127 12.19 0.75 17.53
N ASP A 128 12.32 1.34 18.71
CA ASP A 128 12.24 0.61 19.97
C ASP A 128 10.82 0.09 20.20
N VAL A 129 10.69 -1.04 20.92
CA VAL A 129 9.40 -1.64 21.28
C VAL A 129 8.93 -1.08 22.62
N PHE A 130 7.71 -0.60 22.65
CA PHE A 130 7.06 -0.03 23.84
C PHE A 130 5.83 -0.82 24.23
N VAL A 131 5.61 -0.94 25.55
CA VAL A 131 4.32 -1.27 26.14
C VAL A 131 3.86 -0.07 26.99
N GLN A 132 2.59 0.26 26.93
CA GLN A 132 2.03 1.39 27.63
C GLN A 132 0.64 1.07 28.15
N ASP A 133 0.43 1.18 29.47
CA ASP A 133 -0.90 1.22 30.03
C ASP A 133 -1.67 2.41 29.47
N LEU A 134 -2.95 2.23 29.16
CA LEU A 134 -3.76 3.31 28.59
C LEU A 134 -3.83 4.54 29.51
N SER A 135 -3.63 4.39 30.82
CA SER A 135 -3.58 5.48 31.81
C SER A 135 -2.16 5.88 32.21
N GLY A 136 -1.14 5.12 31.76
CA GLY A 136 0.25 5.23 32.21
C GLY A 136 1.18 5.92 31.22
N GLU A 137 2.45 5.95 31.60
CA GLU A 137 3.55 6.38 30.73
C GLU A 137 4.11 5.18 29.94
N PRO A 138 4.70 5.41 28.76
CA PRO A 138 5.28 4.34 27.94
C PRO A 138 6.53 3.73 28.58
N GLU A 139 6.65 2.42 28.54
CA GLU A 139 7.84 1.66 28.92
C GLU A 139 8.51 1.05 27.70
N ILE A 140 9.85 1.21 27.57
CA ILE A 140 10.64 0.51 26.56
C ILE A 140 10.88 -0.91 27.02
N VAL A 141 10.25 -1.89 26.37
CA VAL A 141 10.41 -3.31 26.69
C VAL A 141 11.51 -3.97 25.83
N TRP A 142 11.83 -3.37 24.67
CA TRP A 142 12.97 -3.78 23.88
C TRP A 142 13.63 -2.58 23.19
N LYS A 143 14.86 -2.28 23.61
CA LYS A 143 15.70 -1.26 23.00
C LYS A 143 16.54 -1.89 21.87
N THR A 144 16.30 -1.45 20.66
CA THR A 144 16.87 -2.12 19.47
C THR A 144 17.44 -1.14 18.46
N THR A 145 17.91 -1.64 17.31
CA THR A 145 18.42 -0.86 16.18
C THR A 145 17.70 -1.27 14.89
N GLY A 146 17.36 -0.28 14.05
CA GLY A 146 16.69 -0.48 12.76
C GLY A 146 15.17 -0.45 12.86
N TYR A 147 14.53 -1.00 11.83
CA TYR A 147 13.08 -0.93 11.66
C TYR A 147 12.38 -2.16 12.20
N HIS A 148 11.49 -1.95 13.18
CA HIS A 148 10.72 -3.01 13.81
C HIS A 148 9.24 -2.68 13.79
N THR A 149 8.41 -3.72 13.68
CA THR A 149 6.96 -3.65 13.85
C THR A 149 6.49 -4.80 14.76
N ILE A 150 5.38 -4.60 15.46
CA ILE A 150 4.76 -5.68 16.22
C ILE A 150 3.82 -6.44 15.28
N ALA A 151 4.00 -7.74 15.19
CA ALA A 151 3.18 -8.61 14.36
C ALA A 151 1.96 -9.13 15.12
N ASP A 152 2.15 -9.53 16.38
CA ASP A 152 1.05 -10.02 17.20
C ASP A 152 1.39 -9.99 18.70
N TRP A 153 0.36 -10.14 19.53
CA TRP A 153 0.47 -10.30 20.96
C TRP A 153 0.01 -11.71 21.36
N ALA A 154 0.78 -12.38 22.20
CA ALA A 154 0.36 -13.68 22.73
C ALA A 154 -1.00 -13.58 23.46
N PRO A 155 -1.92 -14.54 23.28
CA PRO A 155 -3.26 -14.48 23.87
C PRO A 155 -3.29 -14.44 25.40
N ASP A 156 -2.24 -14.92 26.07
CA ASP A 156 -2.06 -14.84 27.53
C ASP A 156 -1.34 -13.57 27.99
N GLY A 157 -0.91 -12.71 27.06
CA GLY A 157 -0.19 -11.47 27.34
C GLY A 157 1.29 -11.64 27.69
N SER A 158 1.85 -12.85 27.63
CA SER A 158 3.20 -13.15 28.12
C SER A 158 4.32 -12.70 27.20
N PHE A 159 4.08 -12.61 25.88
CA PHE A 159 5.08 -12.21 24.90
C PHE A 159 4.49 -11.46 23.71
N LEU A 160 5.35 -10.77 22.98
CA LEU A 160 5.09 -10.19 21.66
C LEU A 160 5.81 -10.96 20.56
N VAL A 161 5.19 -11.05 19.37
CA VAL A 161 5.87 -11.38 18.14
C VAL A 161 6.25 -10.08 17.45
N VAL A 162 7.56 -9.85 17.30
CA VAL A 162 8.10 -8.61 16.72
C VAL A 162 8.80 -8.93 15.40
N SER A 163 8.48 -8.19 14.35
CA SER A 163 9.15 -8.28 13.06
C SER A 163 10.30 -7.28 12.99
N ARG A 164 11.49 -7.74 12.65
CA ARG A 164 12.66 -6.91 12.31
C ARG A 164 12.88 -6.94 10.82
N HIS A 165 12.81 -5.76 10.19
CA HIS A 165 12.96 -5.62 8.74
C HIS A 165 14.39 -5.23 8.36
N TYR A 166 14.96 -5.94 7.41
CA TYR A 166 16.28 -5.67 6.81
C TYR A 166 16.13 -4.99 5.44
N SER A 167 15.06 -5.35 4.71
CA SER A 167 14.63 -4.73 3.46
C SER A 167 13.10 -4.85 3.34
N ASN A 168 12.52 -4.43 2.22
CA ASN A 168 11.09 -4.62 1.97
C ASN A 168 10.72 -6.09 1.67
N VAL A 169 11.72 -6.90 1.31
CA VAL A 169 11.55 -8.32 0.95
C VAL A 169 12.28 -9.26 1.90
N ASN A 170 12.83 -8.75 3.00
CA ASN A 170 13.57 -9.54 3.98
C ASN A 170 13.31 -9.08 5.42
N ASN A 171 12.81 -9.98 6.26
CA ASN A 171 12.58 -9.72 7.68
C ASN A 171 12.70 -11.00 8.50
N ASP A 172 12.87 -10.84 9.81
CA ASP A 172 12.78 -11.91 10.79
C ASP A 172 11.66 -11.66 11.81
N LEU A 173 11.15 -12.74 12.38
CA LEU A 173 10.27 -12.69 13.54
C LEU A 173 11.04 -13.06 14.81
N TYR A 174 10.79 -12.28 15.86
CA TYR A 174 11.32 -12.49 17.20
C TYR A 174 10.17 -12.67 18.20
N LYS A 175 10.33 -13.60 19.13
CA LYS A 175 9.54 -13.64 20.35
C LYS A 175 10.22 -12.74 21.37
N LEU A 176 9.51 -11.76 21.92
CA LEU A 176 9.94 -10.92 23.04
C LEU A 176 9.13 -11.31 24.26
N ASP A 177 9.74 -11.97 25.22
CA ASP A 177 9.14 -12.32 26.52
C ASP A 177 9.02 -11.06 27.38
N LEU A 178 7.81 -10.70 27.79
CA LEU A 178 7.56 -9.46 28.53
C LEU A 178 7.93 -9.55 30.01
N GLY A 179 8.02 -10.77 30.57
CA GLY A 179 8.41 -10.98 31.97
C GLY A 179 9.92 -10.91 32.19
N SER A 180 10.70 -11.49 31.27
CA SER A 180 12.17 -11.52 31.35
C SER A 180 12.85 -10.44 30.50
N GLY A 181 12.19 -9.94 29.45
CA GLY A 181 12.79 -9.07 28.43
C GLY A 181 13.69 -9.82 27.44
N GLU A 182 13.72 -11.15 27.49
CA GLU A 182 14.52 -11.95 26.56
C GLU A 182 13.88 -12.02 25.17
N THR A 183 14.74 -12.00 24.14
CA THR A 183 14.32 -12.15 22.75
C THR A 183 14.83 -13.45 22.14
N THR A 184 13.96 -14.15 21.42
CA THR A 184 14.29 -15.39 20.69
C THR A 184 13.99 -15.21 19.22
N LEU A 185 14.96 -15.47 18.34
CA LEU A 185 14.74 -15.49 16.90
C LEU A 185 13.90 -16.71 16.52
N LEU A 186 12.74 -16.46 15.89
CA LEU A 186 11.78 -17.50 15.50
C LEU A 186 11.99 -18.03 14.08
N THR A 187 12.56 -17.23 13.20
CA THR A 187 12.63 -17.50 11.76
C THR A 187 14.04 -17.44 11.19
N PRO A 188 15.02 -18.18 11.75
CA PRO A 188 16.37 -18.19 11.19
C PRO A 188 16.34 -18.67 9.73
N HIS A 189 17.00 -17.93 8.83
CA HIS A 189 17.06 -18.26 7.40
C HIS A 189 18.33 -17.70 6.74
N GLU A 190 18.64 -18.16 5.54
CA GLU A 190 19.68 -17.64 4.67
C GLU A 190 19.03 -16.96 3.45
N GLY A 191 19.65 -15.88 2.96
CA GLY A 191 19.11 -15.07 1.85
C GLY A 191 17.89 -14.25 2.26
N ASP A 192 17.10 -13.83 1.27
CA ASP A 192 15.90 -13.03 1.51
C ASP A 192 14.68 -13.92 1.75
N ALA A 193 13.94 -13.62 2.80
CA ALA A 193 12.65 -14.24 3.10
C ALA A 193 11.72 -13.26 3.80
N ARG A 194 10.44 -13.32 3.43
CA ARG A 194 9.36 -12.56 4.06
C ARG A 194 8.60 -13.43 5.06
N PHE A 195 8.26 -12.86 6.22
CA PHE A 195 7.41 -13.45 7.23
C PHE A 195 6.35 -12.43 7.63
N LEU A 196 5.14 -12.59 7.10
CA LEU A 196 4.07 -11.60 7.13
C LEU A 196 2.86 -12.13 7.88
N GLY A 197 2.03 -11.23 8.44
CA GLY A 197 0.72 -11.57 8.99
C GLY A 197 0.77 -12.62 10.10
N ALA A 198 1.81 -12.61 10.94
CA ALA A 198 1.97 -13.59 12.02
C ALA A 198 0.80 -13.50 13.02
N ARG A 199 0.22 -14.65 13.38
CA ARG A 199 -0.87 -14.79 14.38
C ARG A 199 -0.60 -15.95 15.30
N VAL A 200 -0.48 -15.65 16.58
CA VAL A 200 -0.24 -16.65 17.63
C VAL A 200 -1.51 -17.45 17.89
N THR A 201 -1.39 -18.79 17.95
CA THR A 201 -2.53 -19.65 18.29
C THR A 201 -2.99 -19.43 19.73
N PRO A 202 -4.28 -19.65 20.06
CA PRO A 202 -4.80 -19.40 21.42
C PRO A 202 -4.11 -20.19 22.54
N ASP A 203 -3.52 -21.33 22.22
CA ASP A 203 -2.72 -22.14 23.14
C ASP A 203 -1.25 -21.68 23.26
N GLY A 204 -0.85 -20.65 22.50
CA GLY A 204 0.51 -20.11 22.53
C GLY A 204 1.60 -21.03 21.97
N THR A 205 1.25 -22.11 21.25
CA THR A 205 2.21 -23.13 20.82
C THR A 205 2.71 -22.95 19.39
N CYS A 206 1.92 -22.30 18.53
CA CYS A 206 2.25 -22.08 17.12
C CYS A 206 1.95 -20.64 16.68
N VAL A 207 2.51 -20.27 15.53
CA VAL A 207 2.21 -19.03 14.82
C VAL A 207 1.80 -19.37 13.40
N PHE A 208 0.62 -18.92 12.95
CA PHE A 208 0.29 -18.88 11.53
C PHE A 208 0.90 -17.62 10.91
N LEU A 209 1.47 -17.76 9.71
CA LEU A 209 2.15 -16.68 9.00
C LEU A 209 2.13 -16.93 7.49
N ALA A 210 2.45 -15.90 6.72
CA ALA A 210 2.71 -16.02 5.29
C ALA A 210 4.22 -15.85 5.04
N THR A 211 4.84 -16.76 4.26
CA THR A 211 6.30 -16.75 4.01
C THR A 211 6.68 -17.33 2.66
N ASP A 212 7.70 -16.75 2.03
CA ASP A 212 8.38 -17.27 0.84
C ASP A 212 9.72 -17.97 1.19
N ARG A 213 9.94 -18.28 2.48
CA ARG A 213 11.06 -19.14 2.87
C ARG A 213 10.92 -20.49 2.17
N ASP A 214 11.97 -20.98 1.56
CA ASP A 214 12.04 -22.27 0.84
C ASP A 214 11.09 -22.35 -0.39
N GLY A 215 10.72 -21.20 -0.99
CA GLY A 215 9.85 -21.13 -2.17
C GLY A 215 10.01 -19.84 -2.96
N ASP A 216 9.30 -19.76 -4.07
CA ASP A 216 9.22 -18.54 -4.90
C ASP A 216 8.06 -17.65 -4.49
N PHE A 217 6.90 -18.23 -4.16
CA PHE A 217 5.73 -17.49 -3.71
C PHE A 217 5.58 -17.49 -2.19
N VAL A 218 4.92 -16.45 -1.68
CA VAL A 218 4.55 -16.36 -0.26
C VAL A 218 3.43 -17.36 0.04
N ARG A 219 3.71 -18.34 0.90
CA ARG A 219 2.78 -19.42 1.26
C ARG A 219 2.28 -19.26 2.70
N LEU A 220 1.06 -19.71 2.96
CA LEU A 220 0.62 -19.88 4.33
C LEU A 220 1.46 -20.95 5.01
N GLY A 221 2.02 -20.64 6.16
CA GLY A 221 2.80 -21.51 7.02
C GLY A 221 2.27 -21.58 8.44
N ARG A 222 2.58 -22.68 9.11
CA ARG A 222 2.40 -22.86 10.56
C ARG A 222 3.77 -23.13 11.18
N LEU A 223 4.25 -22.15 11.95
CA LEU A 223 5.49 -22.23 12.71
C LEU A 223 5.22 -22.84 14.09
N ASP A 224 5.89 -23.93 14.45
CA ASP A 224 5.89 -24.49 15.80
C ASP A 224 6.93 -23.74 16.67
N LEU A 225 6.48 -23.15 17.79
CA LEU A 225 7.35 -22.34 18.64
C LEU A 225 8.35 -23.15 19.47
N SER A 226 8.19 -24.47 19.55
CA SER A 226 9.13 -25.34 20.27
C SER A 226 10.25 -25.89 19.41
N THR A 227 9.97 -26.15 18.11
CA THR A 227 10.93 -26.73 17.16
C THR A 227 11.46 -25.71 16.16
N LEU A 228 10.78 -24.59 15.99
CA LEU A 228 10.99 -23.56 14.96
C LEU A 228 10.85 -24.08 13.52
N GLU A 229 10.17 -25.20 13.35
CA GLU A 229 9.84 -25.75 12.03
C GLU A 229 8.59 -25.07 11.45
N ILE A 230 8.59 -24.82 10.13
CA ILE A 230 7.44 -24.28 9.40
C ILE A 230 6.85 -25.37 8.51
N GLU A 231 5.59 -25.69 8.74
CA GLU A 231 4.78 -26.51 7.84
C GLU A 231 4.03 -25.59 6.85
N HIS A 232 4.27 -25.76 5.53
CA HIS A 232 3.54 -25.01 4.51
C HIS A 232 2.16 -25.63 4.25
N LEU A 233 1.14 -24.78 4.25
CA LEU A 233 -0.28 -25.20 4.15
C LEU A 233 -0.93 -24.88 2.80
N THR A 234 -0.26 -24.07 1.95
CA THR A 234 -0.70 -23.74 0.58
C THR A 234 0.40 -24.11 -0.43
N PRO A 235 0.05 -24.34 -1.71
CA PRO A 235 1.02 -24.59 -2.76
C PRO A 235 1.87 -23.36 -3.06
N ASP A 236 3.01 -23.57 -3.73
CA ASP A 236 3.95 -22.54 -4.18
C ASP A 236 3.55 -22.05 -5.59
N ASP A 237 2.41 -21.33 -5.67
CA ASP A 237 1.81 -20.92 -6.95
C ASP A 237 1.38 -19.45 -7.00
N TRP A 238 0.95 -18.87 -5.87
CA TRP A 238 0.52 -17.49 -5.72
C TRP A 238 0.77 -16.95 -4.32
N ASP A 239 1.07 -15.64 -4.20
CA ASP A 239 1.37 -15.00 -2.93
C ASP A 239 0.15 -14.95 -2.01
N VAL A 240 0.28 -15.48 -0.80
CA VAL A 240 -0.62 -15.20 0.33
C VAL A 240 -0.33 -13.78 0.83
N GLU A 241 -1.36 -12.96 0.92
CA GLU A 241 -1.24 -11.54 1.27
C GLU A 241 -1.75 -11.22 2.67
N GLU A 242 -2.76 -11.92 3.13
CA GLU A 242 -3.38 -11.67 4.43
C GLU A 242 -3.67 -12.97 5.15
N VAL A 243 -3.37 -12.97 6.44
CA VAL A 243 -3.60 -14.08 7.36
C VAL A 243 -4.23 -13.51 8.62
N GLU A 244 -5.44 -13.94 8.96
CA GLU A 244 -6.13 -13.52 10.17
C GLU A 244 -6.71 -14.72 10.91
N LEU A 245 -6.42 -14.83 12.21
CA LEU A 245 -6.87 -15.90 13.07
C LEU A 245 -7.98 -15.40 14.00
N SER A 246 -9.09 -16.14 14.11
CA SER A 246 -10.14 -15.81 15.06
C SER A 246 -9.64 -15.96 16.51
N GLU A 247 -10.12 -15.12 17.43
CA GLU A 247 -9.69 -15.09 18.82
C GLU A 247 -9.76 -16.46 19.52
N ASN A 248 -10.80 -17.25 19.23
CA ASN A 248 -10.95 -18.60 19.78
C ASN A 248 -10.18 -19.68 18.98
N GLY A 249 -9.40 -19.31 17.97
CA GLY A 249 -8.63 -20.21 17.11
C GLY A 249 -9.48 -21.15 16.23
N ARG A 250 -10.78 -20.91 16.08
CA ARG A 250 -11.66 -21.77 15.28
C ARG A 250 -11.41 -21.63 13.80
N TRP A 251 -11.22 -20.39 13.33
CA TRP A 251 -11.10 -20.04 11.91
C TRP A 251 -9.82 -19.26 11.62
N LEU A 252 -9.24 -19.55 10.46
CA LEU A 252 -8.14 -18.78 9.88
C LEU A 252 -8.60 -18.32 8.50
N ALA A 253 -8.74 -17.01 8.32
CA ALA A 253 -9.07 -16.35 7.06
C ALA A 253 -7.78 -15.97 6.34
N VAL A 254 -7.69 -16.31 5.06
CA VAL A 254 -6.50 -16.11 4.23
C VAL A 254 -6.91 -15.55 2.89
N SER A 255 -6.18 -14.57 2.35
CA SER A 255 -6.30 -14.16 0.96
C SER A 255 -5.03 -14.47 0.18
N ARG A 256 -5.19 -14.86 -1.08
CA ARG A 256 -4.14 -15.09 -2.06
C ARG A 256 -4.28 -14.12 -3.22
N ASN A 257 -3.18 -13.62 -3.75
CA ASN A 257 -3.16 -12.76 -4.93
C ASN A 257 -3.07 -13.60 -6.20
N VAL A 258 -4.17 -13.76 -6.89
CA VAL A 258 -4.23 -14.50 -8.17
C VAL A 258 -4.42 -13.50 -9.30
N GLU A 259 -3.38 -13.24 -10.08
CA GLU A 259 -3.41 -12.29 -11.20
C GLU A 259 -3.95 -10.89 -10.79
N GLY A 260 -3.62 -10.43 -9.57
CA GLY A 260 -4.05 -9.14 -9.03
C GLY A 260 -5.40 -9.15 -8.32
N TYR A 261 -6.21 -10.21 -8.42
CA TYR A 261 -7.46 -10.40 -7.66
C TYR A 261 -7.22 -11.24 -6.40
N SER A 262 -8.05 -11.06 -5.39
CA SER A 262 -7.97 -11.87 -4.17
C SER A 262 -8.78 -13.15 -4.28
N ASP A 263 -8.13 -14.29 -4.02
CA ASP A 263 -8.76 -15.61 -3.81
C ASP A 263 -8.85 -15.87 -2.31
N PHE A 264 -10.07 -15.94 -1.79
CA PHE A 264 -10.33 -16.15 -0.37
C PHE A 264 -10.25 -17.63 0.01
N MET A 265 -9.61 -17.90 1.11
CA MET A 265 -9.47 -19.23 1.67
C MET A 265 -9.82 -19.21 3.16
N LEU A 266 -10.66 -20.19 3.59
CA LEU A 266 -10.96 -20.43 5.00
C LEU A 266 -10.30 -21.73 5.43
N PHE A 267 -9.64 -21.69 6.61
CA PHE A 267 -9.08 -22.86 7.27
C PHE A 267 -9.65 -22.99 8.67
N GLY A 268 -9.76 -24.22 9.17
CA GLY A 268 -9.95 -24.44 10.60
C GLY A 268 -8.65 -24.14 11.36
N GLY A 269 -8.73 -23.86 12.64
CA GLY A 269 -7.60 -23.41 13.47
C GLY A 269 -6.43 -24.41 13.63
N ARG A 270 -6.52 -25.59 13.03
CA ARG A 270 -5.39 -26.54 12.91
C ARG A 270 -4.74 -26.52 11.52
N GLY A 271 -5.02 -25.52 10.69
CA GLY A 271 -4.46 -25.38 9.36
C GLY A 271 -5.10 -26.27 8.29
N ARG A 272 -6.24 -26.91 8.56
CA ARG A 272 -6.97 -27.71 7.55
C ARG A 272 -7.93 -26.84 6.76
N ARG A 273 -7.84 -26.91 5.43
CA ARG A 273 -8.76 -26.21 4.54
C ARG A 273 -10.22 -26.56 4.90
N ALA A 274 -11.05 -25.54 5.03
CA ALA A 274 -12.49 -25.65 5.29
C ALA A 274 -13.29 -25.10 4.10
N PRO A 275 -14.55 -25.53 3.88
CA PRO A 275 -15.46 -24.78 3.03
C PRO A 275 -15.58 -23.34 3.54
N GLY A 276 -15.61 -22.37 2.61
CA GLY A 276 -15.74 -20.96 2.93
C GLY A 276 -16.82 -20.27 2.10
N PRO A 277 -17.20 -19.05 2.45
CA PRO A 277 -18.20 -18.27 1.72
C PRO A 277 -17.72 -17.97 0.29
N ALA A 278 -18.67 -17.87 -0.64
CA ALA A 278 -18.39 -17.42 -2.00
C ALA A 278 -18.19 -15.89 -2.01
N MET A 279 -16.94 -15.46 -1.99
CA MET A 279 -16.63 -14.02 -2.00
C MET A 279 -16.88 -13.41 -3.37
N PRO A 280 -17.39 -12.16 -3.44
CA PRO A 280 -17.46 -11.42 -4.71
C PRO A 280 -16.05 -11.18 -5.28
N GLN A 281 -15.92 -11.24 -6.60
CA GLN A 281 -14.65 -10.93 -7.26
C GLN A 281 -14.21 -9.50 -6.96
N GLY A 282 -12.95 -9.34 -6.61
CA GLY A 282 -12.33 -8.05 -6.26
C GLY A 282 -11.04 -8.23 -5.51
N ILE A 283 -10.66 -7.20 -4.80
CA ILE A 283 -9.53 -7.21 -3.88
C ILE A 283 -10.10 -7.12 -2.47
N LEU A 284 -9.79 -8.13 -1.69
CA LEU A 284 -10.19 -8.27 -0.30
C LEU A 284 -9.03 -7.84 0.60
N GLY A 285 -9.34 -7.22 1.74
CA GLY A 285 -8.32 -6.87 2.71
C GLY A 285 -8.92 -6.39 4.02
N GLY A 286 -8.08 -6.28 5.06
CA GLY A 286 -8.50 -5.85 6.38
C GLY A 286 -9.47 -6.83 7.03
N PHE A 287 -9.13 -8.11 7.03
CA PHE A 287 -9.90 -9.15 7.69
C PHE A 287 -9.94 -8.92 9.19
N GLU A 288 -11.13 -8.99 9.77
CA GLU A 288 -11.34 -8.83 11.20
C GLU A 288 -12.48 -9.74 11.65
N PHE A 289 -12.19 -10.68 12.55
CA PHE A 289 -13.21 -11.56 13.12
C PHE A 289 -14.03 -10.84 14.20
N SER A 290 -15.34 -11.13 14.23
CA SER A 290 -16.16 -10.70 15.37
C SER A 290 -15.70 -11.38 16.67
N PRO A 291 -15.93 -10.78 17.85
CA PRO A 291 -15.53 -11.36 19.13
C PRO A 291 -16.06 -12.78 19.39
N ASP A 292 -17.22 -13.11 18.84
CA ASP A 292 -17.80 -14.46 18.89
C ASP A 292 -17.19 -15.42 17.84
N SER A 293 -16.29 -14.94 16.98
CA SER A 293 -15.65 -15.69 15.89
C SER A 293 -16.63 -16.28 14.86
N MET A 294 -17.84 -15.76 14.77
CA MET A 294 -18.87 -16.25 13.87
C MET A 294 -19.03 -15.42 12.60
N ARG A 295 -18.44 -14.24 12.57
CA ARG A 295 -18.50 -13.31 11.41
C ARG A 295 -17.12 -12.80 11.07
N LEU A 296 -16.92 -12.52 9.78
CA LEU A 296 -15.73 -11.85 9.26
C LEU A 296 -16.13 -10.53 8.64
N ALA A 297 -15.52 -9.43 9.07
CA ALA A 297 -15.55 -8.15 8.39
C ALA A 297 -14.36 -8.02 7.45
N PHE A 298 -14.52 -7.34 6.32
CA PHE A 298 -13.47 -7.12 5.34
C PHE A 298 -13.78 -5.91 4.47
N THR A 299 -12.76 -5.34 3.86
CA THR A 299 -12.90 -4.36 2.79
C THR A 299 -12.93 -5.08 1.46
N LEU A 300 -13.87 -4.72 0.59
CA LEU A 300 -13.90 -5.17 -0.81
C LEU A 300 -13.88 -3.97 -1.73
N THR A 301 -12.99 -4.00 -2.71
CA THR A 301 -12.90 -3.06 -3.83
C THR A 301 -12.69 -3.82 -5.14
N GLY A 302 -12.94 -3.15 -6.25
CA GLY A 302 -12.69 -3.69 -7.59
C GLY A 302 -12.71 -2.58 -8.61
N PRO A 303 -12.38 -2.83 -9.87
CA PRO A 303 -12.28 -1.76 -10.86
C PRO A 303 -13.62 -1.05 -11.12
N ASP A 304 -14.73 -1.73 -10.88
CA ASP A 304 -16.11 -1.27 -11.09
C ASP A 304 -16.85 -0.89 -9.80
N ARG A 305 -16.17 -0.97 -8.65
CA ARG A 305 -16.74 -0.67 -7.34
C ARG A 305 -15.73 -0.04 -6.39
N ASN A 306 -16.12 1.08 -5.80
CA ASN A 306 -15.33 1.76 -4.77
C ASN A 306 -15.25 0.93 -3.47
N PRO A 307 -14.20 1.14 -2.64
CA PRO A 307 -14.03 0.40 -1.40
C PRO A 307 -15.21 0.57 -0.45
N ASP A 308 -15.69 -0.56 0.09
CA ASP A 308 -16.68 -0.62 1.15
C ASP A 308 -16.38 -1.74 2.15
N VAL A 309 -16.89 -1.57 3.36
CA VAL A 309 -16.87 -2.60 4.39
C VAL A 309 -18.00 -3.60 4.14
N TRP A 310 -17.63 -4.87 4.16
CA TRP A 310 -18.52 -6.02 4.01
C TRP A 310 -18.41 -6.92 5.24
N ILE A 311 -19.43 -7.71 5.48
CA ILE A 311 -19.42 -8.76 6.50
C ILE A 311 -20.03 -10.04 5.95
N VAL A 312 -19.57 -11.16 6.50
CA VAL A 312 -20.07 -12.49 6.15
C VAL A 312 -20.16 -13.35 7.39
N ASP A 313 -21.24 -14.13 7.51
CA ASP A 313 -21.39 -15.13 8.55
C ASP A 313 -20.62 -16.39 8.13
N LEU A 314 -19.91 -17.02 9.07
CA LEU A 314 -19.07 -18.18 8.81
C LEU A 314 -19.74 -19.48 9.25
N PRO A 315 -19.47 -20.61 8.55
CA PRO A 315 -18.46 -20.76 7.49
C PRO A 315 -18.92 -20.45 6.07
N ASP A 316 -20.22 -20.39 5.78
CA ASP A 316 -20.80 -20.47 4.42
C ASP A 316 -21.92 -19.44 4.16
N GLY A 317 -21.97 -18.38 4.95
CA GLY A 317 -22.95 -17.29 4.78
C GLY A 317 -22.72 -16.49 3.49
N GLU A 318 -23.75 -15.76 3.06
CA GLU A 318 -23.65 -14.84 1.93
C GLU A 318 -22.99 -13.51 2.37
N PRO A 319 -21.92 -13.04 1.69
CA PRO A 319 -21.33 -11.75 1.96
C PRO A 319 -22.30 -10.60 1.73
N ARG A 320 -22.43 -9.70 2.68
CA ARG A 320 -23.28 -8.52 2.57
C ARG A 320 -22.50 -7.23 2.77
N ARG A 321 -22.79 -6.25 1.95
CA ARG A 321 -22.22 -4.91 2.03
C ARG A 321 -22.81 -4.17 3.25
N LEU A 322 -21.96 -3.73 4.17
CA LEU A 322 -22.36 -3.02 5.37
C LEU A 322 -22.40 -1.51 5.14
N THR A 323 -21.34 -0.94 4.56
CA THR A 323 -21.29 0.48 4.17
C THR A 323 -21.70 0.66 2.72
N ARG A 324 -22.14 1.87 2.36
CA ARG A 324 -22.54 2.22 0.99
C ARG A 324 -21.95 3.58 0.63
N SER A 325 -20.64 3.57 0.38
CA SER A 325 -19.89 4.77 0.02
C SER A 325 -20.41 5.36 -1.30
N SER A 326 -20.54 6.69 -1.32
CA SER A 326 -21.14 7.40 -2.45
C SER A 326 -20.28 7.29 -3.71
N THR A 327 -20.92 7.00 -4.84
CA THR A 327 -20.31 7.12 -6.18
C THR A 327 -20.46 8.52 -6.78
N ALA A 328 -20.76 9.53 -5.96
CA ALA A 328 -21.02 10.91 -6.36
C ALA A 328 -22.12 11.05 -7.43
N GLY A 329 -23.11 10.13 -7.43
CA GLY A 329 -24.19 10.06 -8.39
C GLY A 329 -23.77 9.58 -9.79
N ILE A 330 -22.57 9.02 -9.93
CA ILE A 330 -22.14 8.33 -11.15
C ILE A 330 -22.66 6.89 -11.07
N PRO A 331 -23.43 6.41 -12.06
CA PRO A 331 -23.93 5.04 -12.06
C PRO A 331 -22.77 4.04 -12.09
N PRO A 332 -22.70 3.04 -11.18
CA PRO A 332 -21.64 2.04 -11.17
C PRO A 332 -21.52 1.26 -12.49
N SER A 333 -22.61 1.11 -13.24
CA SER A 333 -22.60 0.45 -14.56
C SER A 333 -21.78 1.20 -15.64
N THR A 334 -21.33 2.43 -15.35
CA THR A 334 -20.43 3.17 -16.26
C THR A 334 -18.95 2.90 -15.97
N PHE A 335 -18.63 2.32 -14.84
CA PHE A 335 -17.27 1.95 -14.49
C PHE A 335 -16.81 0.71 -15.26
N ARG A 336 -15.54 0.68 -15.62
CA ARG A 336 -14.96 -0.35 -16.46
C ARG A 336 -13.80 -1.05 -15.78
N GLY A 337 -13.73 -2.35 -15.97
CA GLY A 337 -12.60 -3.17 -15.56
C GLY A 337 -11.57 -3.35 -16.68
N PRO A 338 -10.34 -3.72 -16.31
CA PRO A 338 -9.29 -4.02 -17.27
C PRO A 338 -9.44 -5.44 -17.81
N LYS A 339 -8.77 -5.67 -18.96
CA LYS A 339 -8.34 -7.00 -19.37
C LYS A 339 -6.94 -7.25 -18.83
N LEU A 340 -6.70 -8.44 -18.34
CA LEU A 340 -5.36 -8.90 -18.07
C LEU A 340 -4.70 -9.30 -19.39
N VAL A 341 -3.58 -8.68 -19.71
CA VAL A 341 -2.81 -8.95 -20.92
C VAL A 341 -1.35 -9.25 -20.57
N ARG A 342 -0.62 -9.85 -21.51
CA ARG A 342 0.82 -10.02 -21.44
C ARG A 342 1.43 -9.51 -22.73
N TYR A 343 2.60 -8.87 -22.64
CA TYR A 343 3.32 -8.38 -23.81
C TYR A 343 4.79 -8.82 -23.75
N PRO A 344 5.38 -9.15 -24.90
CA PRO A 344 6.79 -9.57 -24.96
C PRO A 344 7.72 -8.38 -24.74
N THR A 345 8.81 -8.61 -24.02
CA THR A 345 9.88 -7.63 -23.79
C THR A 345 11.19 -8.08 -24.46
N PHE A 346 12.26 -7.28 -24.29
CA PHE A 346 13.54 -7.41 -25.00
C PHE A 346 14.25 -8.77 -24.87
N ASP A 347 14.03 -9.49 -23.77
CA ASP A 347 14.64 -10.79 -23.50
C ASP A 347 13.67 -11.97 -23.76
N GLY A 348 12.51 -11.69 -24.37
CA GLY A 348 11.46 -12.69 -24.66
C GLY A 348 10.56 -13.03 -23.47
N ARG A 349 10.71 -12.34 -22.34
CA ARG A 349 9.82 -12.47 -21.18
C ARG A 349 8.46 -11.86 -21.51
N GLU A 350 7.41 -12.45 -20.96
CA GLU A 350 6.04 -11.94 -21.03
C GLU A 350 5.74 -11.08 -19.79
N ILE A 351 5.54 -9.79 -19.98
CA ILE A 351 5.24 -8.83 -18.91
C ILE A 351 3.73 -8.73 -18.72
N PRO A 352 3.19 -8.99 -17.52
CA PRO A 352 1.77 -8.84 -17.24
C PRO A 352 1.36 -7.37 -17.14
N ALA A 353 0.16 -7.05 -17.62
CA ALA A 353 -0.37 -5.70 -17.54
C ALA A 353 -1.90 -5.71 -17.43
N LEU A 354 -2.44 -4.68 -16.79
CA LEU A 354 -3.86 -4.37 -16.81
C LEU A 354 -4.14 -3.39 -17.96
N PHE A 355 -4.95 -3.81 -18.93
CA PHE A 355 -5.31 -2.98 -20.06
C PHE A 355 -6.78 -2.58 -19.99
N TYR A 356 -7.03 -1.33 -19.68
CA TYR A 356 -8.35 -0.71 -19.77
C TYR A 356 -8.53 -0.20 -21.20
N GLU A 357 -9.22 -1.01 -22.01
CA GLU A 357 -9.39 -0.72 -23.43
C GLU A 357 -10.32 0.48 -23.67
N PRO A 358 -10.02 1.29 -24.68
CA PRO A 358 -10.90 2.39 -25.07
C PRO A 358 -12.11 1.87 -25.88
N ASP A 359 -13.15 2.70 -25.97
CA ASP A 359 -14.26 2.43 -26.91
C ASP A 359 -13.89 2.78 -28.38
N ALA A 360 -12.85 3.60 -28.55
CA ALA A 360 -12.43 4.12 -29.86
C ALA A 360 -11.16 3.42 -30.36
N THR A 361 -11.08 3.18 -31.66
CA THR A 361 -9.95 2.50 -32.31
C THR A 361 -8.64 3.31 -32.24
N TYR A 362 -8.71 4.63 -32.11
CA TYR A 362 -7.56 5.56 -32.03
C TYR A 362 -7.64 6.40 -30.76
N ALA A 363 -7.54 5.77 -29.62
CA ALA A 363 -7.54 6.48 -28.36
C ALA A 363 -6.14 6.92 -27.93
N PRO A 364 -5.99 8.07 -27.28
CA PRO A 364 -4.77 8.38 -26.57
C PRO A 364 -4.61 7.41 -25.38
N VAL A 365 -3.37 7.09 -25.04
CA VAL A 365 -3.05 6.12 -23.99
C VAL A 365 -2.30 6.78 -22.85
N VAL A 366 -2.66 6.45 -21.63
CA VAL A 366 -1.85 6.73 -20.44
C VAL A 366 -1.26 5.41 -19.94
N VAL A 367 0.06 5.27 -20.08
CA VAL A 367 0.80 4.19 -19.42
C VAL A 367 1.00 4.61 -17.98
N ASN A 368 0.30 3.93 -17.05
CA ASN A 368 0.30 4.25 -15.63
C ASN A 368 1.20 3.28 -14.87
N VAL A 369 2.34 3.76 -14.38
CA VAL A 369 3.38 2.97 -13.72
C VAL A 369 3.21 3.06 -12.21
N HIS A 370 3.10 1.91 -11.54
CA HIS A 370 2.99 1.87 -10.08
C HIS A 370 4.29 2.27 -9.38
N GLY A 371 4.15 2.68 -8.12
CA GLY A 371 5.28 2.93 -7.22
C GLY A 371 5.81 1.64 -6.60
N GLY A 372 6.81 1.75 -5.77
CA GLY A 372 7.45 0.64 -5.07
C GLY A 372 8.96 0.75 -5.15
N PRO A 373 9.68 -0.09 -5.97
CA PRO A 373 9.20 -1.01 -7.02
C PRO A 373 8.45 -2.24 -6.54
N GLU A 374 8.77 -2.76 -5.35
CA GLU A 374 8.17 -3.96 -4.77
C GLU A 374 6.67 -3.73 -4.46
N SER A 375 5.87 -3.63 -5.51
CA SER A 375 4.43 -3.39 -5.51
C SER A 375 3.81 -3.99 -6.78
N GLN A 376 2.53 -3.73 -7.02
CA GLN A 376 1.79 -4.25 -8.17
C GLN A 376 0.67 -3.31 -8.59
N SER A 377 0.48 -3.14 -9.89
CA SER A 377 -0.77 -2.61 -10.43
C SER A 377 -1.86 -3.66 -10.29
N ARG A 378 -2.92 -3.35 -9.53
CA ARG A 378 -4.05 -4.25 -9.28
C ARG A 378 -5.35 -3.63 -9.79
N PRO A 379 -6.38 -4.44 -10.09
CA PRO A 379 -7.68 -3.94 -10.54
C PRO A 379 -8.49 -3.32 -9.39
N LEU A 380 -7.92 -2.30 -8.74
CA LEU A 380 -8.54 -1.47 -7.71
C LEU A 380 -9.46 -0.41 -8.35
N PHE A 381 -10.40 0.10 -7.57
CA PHE A 381 -11.13 1.29 -7.97
C PHE A 381 -10.22 2.52 -7.99
N ALA A 382 -10.04 3.10 -9.15
CA ALA A 382 -9.23 4.30 -9.34
C ALA A 382 -10.06 5.40 -10.02
N PRO A 383 -10.51 6.46 -9.29
CA PRO A 383 -11.32 7.54 -9.84
C PRO A 383 -10.70 8.22 -11.06
N VAL A 384 -9.38 8.39 -11.05
CA VAL A 384 -8.62 8.99 -12.17
C VAL A 384 -8.71 8.11 -13.42
N THR A 385 -8.47 6.81 -13.27
CA THR A 385 -8.61 5.83 -14.36
C THR A 385 -10.03 5.84 -14.93
N GLN A 386 -11.05 5.79 -14.08
CA GLN A 386 -12.45 5.83 -14.53
C GLN A 386 -12.81 7.13 -15.25
N TYR A 387 -12.25 8.27 -14.81
CA TYR A 387 -12.42 9.54 -15.51
C TYR A 387 -11.77 9.51 -16.90
N LEU A 388 -10.52 9.08 -17.00
CA LEU A 388 -9.80 8.99 -18.27
C LEU A 388 -10.52 8.08 -19.28
N LEU A 389 -11.00 6.91 -18.82
CA LEU A 389 -11.83 6.01 -19.64
C LEU A 389 -13.11 6.70 -20.13
N GLY A 390 -13.80 7.43 -19.25
CA GLY A 390 -14.97 8.22 -19.60
C GLY A 390 -14.68 9.34 -20.60
N ARG A 391 -13.43 9.79 -20.70
CA ARG A 391 -12.94 10.79 -21.67
C ARG A 391 -12.47 10.15 -23.00
N GLY A 392 -12.49 8.83 -23.09
CA GLY A 392 -12.07 8.09 -24.27
C GLY A 392 -10.57 7.76 -24.35
N TYR A 393 -9.85 7.89 -23.24
CA TYR A 393 -8.47 7.39 -23.12
C TYR A 393 -8.46 5.88 -22.92
N ALA A 394 -7.39 5.24 -23.36
CA ALA A 394 -6.98 3.95 -22.84
C ALA A 394 -6.07 4.15 -21.61
N VAL A 395 -6.09 3.20 -20.68
CA VAL A 395 -5.11 3.16 -19.59
C VAL A 395 -4.42 1.80 -19.62
N PHE A 396 -3.10 1.83 -19.65
CA PHE A 396 -2.26 0.63 -19.64
C PHE A 396 -1.39 0.64 -18.38
N ALA A 397 -1.58 -0.33 -17.50
CA ALA A 397 -0.87 -0.42 -16.23
C ALA A 397 -0.01 -1.68 -16.18
N PRO A 398 1.26 -1.61 -16.63
CA PRO A 398 2.16 -2.75 -16.64
C PRO A 398 2.65 -3.09 -15.22
N ASN A 399 2.84 -4.38 -14.98
CA ASN A 399 3.59 -4.91 -13.85
C ASN A 399 4.97 -5.31 -14.37
N VAL A 400 5.82 -4.31 -14.58
CA VAL A 400 7.20 -4.51 -15.07
C VAL A 400 7.98 -5.44 -14.14
N ARG A 401 9.10 -5.99 -14.60
CA ARG A 401 10.00 -6.76 -13.70
C ARG A 401 10.32 -5.95 -12.45
N GLY A 402 10.47 -6.62 -11.29
CA GLY A 402 10.53 -5.98 -9.98
C GLY A 402 9.19 -5.91 -9.25
N SER A 403 8.05 -6.07 -9.97
CA SER A 403 6.72 -6.08 -9.35
C SER A 403 6.50 -7.32 -8.48
N THR A 404 5.76 -7.16 -7.37
CA THR A 404 5.31 -8.27 -6.51
C THR A 404 4.09 -8.99 -7.09
N GLY A 405 3.74 -10.15 -6.51
CA GLY A 405 2.58 -10.95 -6.91
C GLY A 405 2.86 -11.96 -8.03
N TYR A 406 4.11 -12.06 -8.47
CA TYR A 406 4.58 -12.97 -9.53
C TYR A 406 5.76 -13.83 -9.09
N GLY A 407 5.94 -13.98 -7.77
CA GLY A 407 7.03 -14.73 -7.15
C GLY A 407 8.26 -13.87 -6.82
N LYS A 408 9.09 -14.38 -5.90
CA LYS A 408 10.34 -13.75 -5.43
C LYS A 408 11.32 -13.52 -6.58
N ALA A 409 11.47 -14.51 -7.45
CA ALA A 409 12.36 -14.40 -8.60
C ALA A 409 11.99 -13.26 -9.54
N TYR A 410 10.68 -12.98 -9.72
CA TYR A 410 10.22 -11.85 -10.53
C TYR A 410 10.48 -10.51 -9.83
N THR A 411 10.31 -10.46 -8.52
CA THR A 411 10.54 -9.26 -7.71
C THR A 411 12.00 -8.80 -7.77
N HIS A 412 12.96 -9.73 -7.80
CA HIS A 412 14.39 -9.41 -7.87
C HIS A 412 14.95 -9.14 -9.28
N LEU A 413 14.09 -9.08 -10.31
CA LEU A 413 14.55 -8.87 -11.71
C LEU A 413 14.96 -7.42 -12.04
N ASP A 414 14.79 -6.49 -11.10
CA ASP A 414 15.21 -5.10 -11.29
C ASP A 414 16.09 -4.56 -10.15
N ASP A 415 16.65 -5.46 -9.32
CA ASP A 415 17.56 -5.07 -8.24
C ASP A 415 18.85 -4.47 -8.79
N VAL A 416 19.28 -3.38 -8.21
CA VAL A 416 20.55 -2.67 -8.41
C VAL A 416 20.91 -2.53 -9.89
N GLU A 417 21.88 -3.29 -10.41
CA GLU A 417 22.35 -3.18 -11.80
C GLU A 417 21.28 -3.54 -12.85
N LEU A 418 20.25 -4.27 -12.45
CA LEU A 418 19.13 -4.66 -13.30
C LEU A 418 18.05 -3.58 -13.39
N ARG A 419 18.14 -2.50 -12.61
CA ARG A 419 17.13 -1.42 -12.50
C ARG A 419 16.61 -0.94 -13.85
N MET A 420 17.49 -0.72 -14.81
CA MET A 420 17.12 -0.17 -16.11
C MET A 420 16.41 -1.17 -17.02
N ASP A 421 16.38 -2.45 -16.67
CA ASP A 421 15.62 -3.46 -17.42
C ASP A 421 14.12 -3.28 -17.25
N SER A 422 13.65 -2.79 -16.08
CA SER A 422 12.26 -2.39 -15.88
C SER A 422 11.84 -1.20 -16.76
N VAL A 423 12.76 -0.27 -17.05
CA VAL A 423 12.53 0.86 -17.98
C VAL A 423 12.47 0.36 -19.44
N LYS A 424 13.25 -0.66 -19.80
CA LYS A 424 13.14 -1.31 -21.13
C LYS A 424 11.77 -1.97 -21.31
N ASP A 425 11.19 -2.57 -20.25
CA ASP A 425 9.85 -3.14 -20.32
C ASP A 425 8.80 -2.09 -20.70
N LEU A 426 8.94 -0.82 -20.21
CA LEU A 426 8.06 0.28 -20.62
C LEU A 426 8.21 0.63 -22.11
N ALA A 427 9.44 0.65 -22.63
CA ALA A 427 9.66 0.89 -24.05
C ALA A 427 8.98 -0.18 -24.92
N HIS A 428 9.07 -1.45 -24.49
CA HIS A 428 8.40 -2.56 -25.18
C HIS A 428 6.87 -2.50 -25.06
N ALA A 429 6.33 -1.99 -23.95
CA ALA A 429 4.90 -1.70 -23.82
C ALA A 429 4.43 -0.70 -24.88
N VAL A 430 5.21 0.35 -25.17
CA VAL A 430 4.89 1.32 -26.22
C VAL A 430 4.88 0.66 -27.61
N HIS A 431 5.85 -0.19 -27.92
CA HIS A 431 5.86 -0.93 -29.20
C HIS A 431 4.61 -1.82 -29.33
N TRP A 432 4.27 -2.56 -28.28
CA TRP A 432 3.07 -3.41 -28.23
C TRP A 432 1.77 -2.62 -28.42
N LEU A 433 1.66 -1.41 -27.86
CA LEU A 433 0.52 -0.50 -28.02
C LEU A 433 0.45 0.06 -29.46
N ARG A 434 1.58 0.48 -30.03
CA ARG A 434 1.66 1.00 -31.43
C ARG A 434 1.28 -0.05 -32.46
N GLU A 435 1.66 -1.32 -32.27
CA GLU A 435 1.20 -2.43 -33.13
C GLU A 435 -0.33 -2.59 -33.14
N ARG A 436 -1.03 -2.02 -32.15
CA ARG A 436 -2.50 -1.99 -32.05
C ARG A 436 -3.13 -0.68 -32.51
N GLY A 437 -2.33 0.20 -33.14
CA GLY A 437 -2.76 1.49 -33.67
C GLY A 437 -2.92 2.58 -32.62
N LEU A 438 -2.34 2.40 -31.43
CA LEU A 438 -2.36 3.38 -30.34
C LEU A 438 -1.03 4.16 -30.35
N GLU A 439 -1.02 5.33 -30.99
CA GLU A 439 0.21 6.08 -31.28
C GLU A 439 0.51 7.20 -30.28
N SER A 440 -0.53 7.86 -29.73
CA SER A 440 -0.40 8.99 -28.81
C SER A 440 -0.33 8.49 -27.37
N ILE A 441 0.88 8.42 -26.80
CA ILE A 441 1.13 7.72 -25.55
C ILE A 441 1.83 8.63 -24.54
N ALA A 442 1.18 8.88 -23.39
CA ALA A 442 1.80 9.50 -22.22
C ALA A 442 2.23 8.45 -21.20
N VAL A 443 3.26 8.77 -20.44
CA VAL A 443 3.66 8.01 -19.25
C VAL A 443 3.32 8.79 -17.98
N MET A 444 2.70 8.14 -17.01
CA MET A 444 2.34 8.72 -15.72
C MET A 444 2.71 7.74 -14.60
N GLY A 445 3.24 8.24 -13.49
CA GLY A 445 3.56 7.38 -12.36
C GLY A 445 3.86 8.17 -11.10
N GLY A 446 3.79 7.47 -9.97
CA GLY A 446 4.06 8.05 -8.66
C GLY A 446 5.20 7.36 -7.92
N SER A 447 5.98 8.12 -7.13
CA SER A 447 7.09 7.58 -6.34
C SER A 447 8.15 6.90 -7.25
N TYR A 448 8.43 5.62 -7.05
CA TYR A 448 9.22 4.85 -8.02
C TYR A 448 8.65 4.92 -9.44
N GLY A 449 7.32 4.91 -9.59
CA GLY A 449 6.68 5.13 -10.90
C GLY A 449 7.02 6.49 -11.50
N GLY A 450 7.25 7.53 -10.68
CA GLY A 450 7.76 8.83 -11.11
C GLY A 450 9.22 8.77 -11.58
N PHE A 451 10.09 8.00 -10.88
CA PHE A 451 11.42 7.67 -11.42
C PHE A 451 11.31 7.01 -12.79
N MET A 452 10.42 6.03 -12.94
CA MET A 452 10.19 5.34 -14.21
C MET A 452 9.72 6.29 -15.32
N VAL A 453 8.88 7.29 -14.99
CA VAL A 453 8.49 8.37 -15.94
C VAL A 453 9.73 9.13 -16.40
N LEU A 454 10.52 9.65 -15.47
CA LEU A 454 11.71 10.45 -15.80
C LEU A 454 12.76 9.61 -16.54
N ALA A 455 13.00 8.37 -16.12
CA ALA A 455 13.92 7.46 -16.80
C ALA A 455 13.44 7.11 -18.21
N ALA A 456 12.15 6.85 -18.40
CA ALA A 456 11.58 6.59 -19.71
C ALA A 456 11.74 7.79 -20.68
N LEU A 457 11.50 9.01 -20.19
CA LEU A 457 11.65 10.24 -20.97
C LEU A 457 13.11 10.55 -21.33
N THR A 458 14.07 10.13 -20.50
CA THR A 458 15.51 10.37 -20.76
C THR A 458 16.16 9.26 -21.59
N GLU A 459 15.74 8.00 -21.43
CA GLU A 459 16.33 6.87 -22.15
C GLU A 459 15.67 6.63 -23.52
N TYR A 460 14.36 6.94 -23.64
CA TYR A 460 13.55 6.71 -24.83
C TYR A 460 12.71 7.95 -25.20
N PRO A 461 13.34 9.12 -25.44
CA PRO A 461 12.64 10.40 -25.61
C PRO A 461 11.63 10.41 -26.77
N ASP A 462 11.87 9.64 -27.82
CA ASP A 462 11.01 9.58 -29.02
C ASP A 462 9.77 8.70 -28.88
N LEU A 463 9.64 7.99 -27.75
CA LEU A 463 8.51 7.08 -27.53
C LEU A 463 7.30 7.78 -26.91
N TRP A 464 7.48 8.90 -26.23
CA TRP A 464 6.48 9.50 -25.36
C TRP A 464 5.99 10.85 -25.87
N THR A 465 4.69 11.04 -25.81
CA THR A 465 4.04 12.30 -26.20
C THR A 465 4.01 13.30 -25.04
N ALA A 466 3.89 12.82 -23.80
CA ALA A 466 3.92 13.61 -22.57
C ALA A 466 4.32 12.75 -21.37
N GLY A 467 4.77 13.40 -20.28
CA GLY A 467 5.06 12.75 -19.01
C GLY A 467 4.41 13.43 -17.83
N VAL A 468 3.92 12.64 -16.85
CA VAL A 468 3.38 13.14 -15.58
C VAL A 468 4.10 12.42 -14.44
N ASP A 469 4.97 13.14 -13.77
CA ASP A 469 5.74 12.70 -12.61
C ASP A 469 5.05 13.14 -11.32
N ILE A 470 4.67 12.20 -10.47
CA ILE A 470 4.03 12.47 -9.18
C ILE A 470 4.95 11.98 -8.07
N VAL A 471 5.52 12.90 -7.27
CA VAL A 471 6.44 12.61 -6.16
C VAL A 471 7.59 11.66 -6.55
N GLY A 472 8.14 11.82 -7.76
CA GLY A 472 9.14 10.91 -8.32
C GLY A 472 10.59 11.25 -7.94
N ILE A 473 11.48 10.29 -8.21
CA ILE A 473 12.90 10.37 -7.88
C ILE A 473 13.66 10.83 -9.14
N ALA A 474 14.28 11.98 -9.10
CA ALA A 474 15.08 12.52 -10.20
C ALA A 474 16.57 12.13 -10.09
N ASN A 475 17.06 11.96 -8.87
CA ASN A 475 18.45 11.66 -8.56
C ASN A 475 18.54 10.64 -7.42
N LEU A 476 18.89 9.41 -7.75
CA LEU A 476 18.96 8.32 -6.81
C LEU A 476 19.96 8.54 -5.67
N VAL A 477 21.03 9.31 -5.94
CA VAL A 477 22.03 9.64 -4.91
C VAL A 477 21.43 10.61 -3.88
N THR A 478 20.87 11.75 -4.32
CA THR A 478 20.28 12.74 -3.39
C THR A 478 19.03 12.17 -2.71
N PHE A 479 18.27 11.33 -3.37
CA PHE A 479 17.15 10.58 -2.78
C PHE A 479 17.62 9.73 -1.60
N LEU A 480 18.62 8.87 -1.77
CA LEU A 480 19.13 8.01 -0.70
C LEU A 480 19.85 8.79 0.40
N GLU A 481 20.46 9.94 0.07
CA GLU A 481 21.07 10.83 1.08
C GLU A 481 20.02 11.51 1.97
N ASN A 482 18.86 11.87 1.42
CA ASN A 482 17.89 12.75 2.08
C ASN A 482 16.54 12.09 2.44
N THR A 483 16.29 10.86 2.01
CA THR A 483 15.13 10.09 2.49
C THR A 483 15.20 9.84 4.01
N GLY A 484 14.09 9.57 4.66
CA GLY A 484 14.07 9.31 6.11
C GLY A 484 15.11 8.25 6.52
N ASN A 485 15.90 8.53 7.55
CA ASN A 485 17.08 7.73 7.93
C ASN A 485 16.82 6.22 8.01
N TYR A 486 15.68 5.82 8.59
CA TYR A 486 15.31 4.40 8.68
C TYR A 486 14.96 3.78 7.34
N ARG A 487 14.47 4.58 6.38
CA ARG A 487 14.07 4.11 5.05
C ARG A 487 15.27 3.77 4.17
N ARG A 488 16.37 4.51 4.30
CA ARG A 488 17.57 4.31 3.50
C ARG A 488 18.07 2.87 3.60
N ALA A 489 18.22 2.34 4.81
CA ALA A 489 18.66 0.96 5.04
C ALA A 489 17.73 -0.08 4.38
N LEU A 490 16.41 0.19 4.33
CA LEU A 490 15.44 -0.68 3.67
C LEU A 490 15.47 -0.57 2.14
N ARG A 491 15.99 0.55 1.59
CA ARG A 491 16.02 0.83 0.15
C ARG A 491 17.31 0.38 -0.54
N GLU A 492 18.44 0.46 0.16
CA GLU A 492 19.74 0.14 -0.43
C GLU A 492 19.85 -1.28 -1.02
N PRO A 493 19.24 -2.35 -0.46
CA PRO A 493 19.26 -3.67 -1.08
C PRO A 493 18.64 -3.70 -2.48
N GLU A 494 17.62 -2.91 -2.71
CA GLU A 494 16.85 -2.81 -3.95
C GLU A 494 17.46 -1.81 -4.95
N TYR A 495 17.79 -0.58 -4.48
CA TYR A 495 18.25 0.51 -5.35
C TYR A 495 19.76 0.50 -5.59
N GLY A 496 20.53 -0.05 -4.67
CA GLY A 496 21.97 0.05 -4.58
C GLY A 496 22.42 0.92 -3.41
N SER A 497 23.62 0.65 -2.90
CA SER A 497 24.21 1.32 -1.73
C SER A 497 24.95 2.60 -2.14
N LEU A 498 24.77 3.69 -1.38
CA LEU A 498 25.56 4.91 -1.56
C LEU A 498 27.07 4.68 -1.41
N GLU A 499 27.49 3.69 -0.63
CA GLU A 499 28.91 3.41 -0.40
C GLU A 499 29.52 2.60 -1.54
N ARG A 500 28.78 1.61 -2.08
CA ARG A 500 29.31 0.65 -3.06
C ARG A 500 28.96 1.01 -4.49
N ASP A 501 27.74 1.55 -4.70
CA ASP A 501 27.09 1.62 -6.02
C ASP A 501 26.86 3.08 -6.47
N ARG A 502 27.52 4.07 -5.84
CA ARG A 502 27.31 5.51 -6.13
C ARG A 502 27.45 5.87 -7.61
N GLU A 503 28.52 5.40 -8.27
CA GLU A 503 28.75 5.70 -9.69
C GLU A 503 27.64 5.12 -10.57
N PHE A 504 27.16 3.92 -10.24
CA PHE A 504 26.01 3.32 -10.91
C PHE A 504 24.73 4.15 -10.68
N LEU A 505 24.42 4.52 -9.44
CA LEU A 505 23.26 5.34 -9.10
C LEU A 505 23.28 6.69 -9.83
N GLU A 506 24.45 7.34 -9.92
CA GLU A 506 24.64 8.57 -10.71
C GLU A 506 24.36 8.32 -12.20
N SER A 507 24.87 7.22 -12.77
CA SER A 507 24.76 6.88 -14.19
C SER A 507 23.31 6.65 -14.65
N ILE A 508 22.43 6.15 -13.76
CA ILE A 508 21.03 5.86 -14.07
C ILE A 508 20.07 6.97 -13.60
N SER A 509 20.56 7.99 -12.88
CA SER A 509 19.73 9.09 -12.38
C SER A 509 19.28 10.02 -13.52
N PRO A 510 17.95 10.22 -13.72
CA PRO A 510 17.41 11.01 -14.82
C PRO A 510 17.91 12.46 -14.87
N ILE A 511 18.22 13.05 -13.70
CA ILE A 511 18.71 14.43 -13.60
C ILE A 511 19.96 14.70 -14.45
N HIS A 512 20.82 13.68 -14.61
CA HIS A 512 22.06 13.79 -15.39
C HIS A 512 21.85 13.70 -16.91
N LYS A 513 20.61 13.33 -17.32
CA LYS A 513 20.21 13.16 -18.73
C LYS A 513 18.98 14.03 -19.08
N ALA A 514 18.65 14.99 -18.23
CA ALA A 514 17.43 15.81 -18.37
C ALA A 514 17.39 16.66 -19.65
N GLU A 515 18.53 16.89 -20.32
CA GLU A 515 18.59 17.55 -21.63
C GLU A 515 17.97 16.72 -22.75
N LYS A 516 17.76 15.41 -22.54
CA LYS A 516 17.12 14.51 -23.49
C LYS A 516 15.59 14.53 -23.41
N ILE A 517 15.02 15.10 -22.34
CA ILE A 517 13.56 15.20 -22.19
C ILE A 517 13.02 16.15 -23.26
N ALA A 518 12.42 15.58 -24.30
CA ALA A 518 11.83 16.32 -25.41
C ALA A 518 10.32 16.51 -25.24
N ALA A 519 9.64 15.56 -24.59
CA ALA A 519 8.20 15.63 -24.33
C ALA A 519 7.86 16.63 -23.22
N PRO A 520 6.72 17.32 -23.28
CA PRO A 520 6.19 18.11 -22.17
C PRO A 520 6.11 17.28 -20.89
N LEU A 521 6.50 17.88 -19.76
CA LEU A 521 6.55 17.24 -18.45
C LEU A 521 5.68 18.00 -17.44
N MET A 522 4.85 17.28 -16.68
CA MET A 522 4.22 17.81 -15.50
C MET A 522 4.80 17.13 -14.25
N VAL A 523 5.18 17.92 -13.25
CA VAL A 523 5.70 17.44 -11.96
C VAL A 523 4.75 17.87 -10.85
N VAL A 524 4.33 16.92 -10.00
CA VAL A 524 3.41 17.15 -8.88
C VAL A 524 4.07 16.65 -7.60
N HIS A 525 4.16 17.49 -6.56
CA HIS A 525 4.84 17.11 -5.32
C HIS A 525 4.19 17.69 -4.07
N GLY A 526 4.23 16.93 -2.96
CA GLY A 526 3.88 17.42 -1.63
C GLY A 526 5.13 17.90 -0.89
N LYS A 527 5.08 19.10 -0.30
CA LYS A 527 6.25 19.72 0.35
C LYS A 527 6.80 18.95 1.55
N ASN A 528 5.92 18.26 2.27
CA ASN A 528 6.26 17.55 3.50
C ASN A 528 6.62 16.08 3.27
N ASP A 529 6.91 15.68 2.04
CA ASP A 529 7.20 14.30 1.68
C ASP A 529 8.49 13.79 2.35
N PRO A 530 8.41 12.83 3.30
CA PRO A 530 9.58 12.28 3.96
C PRO A 530 10.17 11.07 3.23
N ARG A 531 9.49 10.56 2.19
CA ARG A 531 9.92 9.42 1.40
C ARG A 531 10.78 9.83 0.24
N VAL A 532 10.26 10.74 -0.57
CA VAL A 532 10.95 11.37 -1.70
C VAL A 532 10.98 12.87 -1.42
N PRO A 533 12.11 13.40 -0.96
CA PRO A 533 12.21 14.82 -0.61
C PRO A 533 11.82 15.74 -1.76
N VAL A 534 11.14 16.84 -1.46
CA VAL A 534 10.67 17.83 -2.46
C VAL A 534 11.80 18.35 -3.37
N THR A 535 13.03 18.29 -2.90
CA THR A 535 14.22 18.65 -3.67
C THR A 535 14.41 17.80 -4.92
N GLU A 536 13.85 16.58 -4.97
CA GLU A 536 13.86 15.74 -6.18
C GLU A 536 13.05 16.38 -7.30
N ALA A 537 11.87 16.91 -6.99
CA ALA A 537 11.05 17.65 -7.94
C ALA A 537 11.69 18.99 -8.34
N GLU A 538 12.20 19.75 -7.37
CA GLU A 538 12.79 21.07 -7.60
C GLU A 538 13.99 20.99 -8.56
N GLN A 539 14.90 20.02 -8.36
CA GLN A 539 16.08 19.87 -9.21
C GLN A 539 15.75 19.46 -10.64
N ILE A 540 14.78 18.57 -10.87
CA ILE A 540 14.41 18.18 -12.24
C ILE A 540 13.67 19.29 -12.97
N VAL A 541 12.77 20.01 -12.29
CA VAL A 541 12.04 21.17 -12.85
C VAL A 541 13.02 22.27 -13.26
N GLU A 542 13.98 22.63 -12.38
CA GLU A 542 14.99 23.62 -12.70
C GLU A 542 15.85 23.19 -13.90
N LYS A 543 16.28 21.93 -13.92
CA LYS A 543 17.15 21.41 -14.99
C LYS A 543 16.44 21.40 -16.35
N VAL A 544 15.17 20.93 -16.41
CA VAL A 544 14.39 20.92 -17.65
C VAL A 544 14.17 22.33 -18.16
N ARG A 545 13.78 23.28 -17.29
CA ARG A 545 13.63 24.71 -17.67
C ARG A 545 14.91 25.31 -18.21
N LYS A 546 16.04 25.04 -17.56
CA LYS A 546 17.36 25.53 -17.98
C LYS A 546 17.75 25.01 -19.37
N ASN A 547 17.33 23.80 -19.69
CA ASN A 547 17.57 23.18 -21.01
C ASN A 547 16.56 23.64 -22.09
N GLY A 548 15.58 24.50 -21.73
CA GLY A 548 14.54 25.00 -22.64
C GLY A 548 13.39 24.04 -22.86
N GLY A 549 13.28 22.99 -22.05
CA GLY A 549 12.17 22.04 -22.07
C GLY A 549 10.90 22.63 -21.44
N GLU A 550 9.75 22.11 -21.86
CA GLU A 550 8.44 22.48 -21.31
C GLU A 550 8.16 21.70 -20.03
N VAL A 551 7.95 22.41 -18.90
CA VAL A 551 7.63 21.77 -17.61
C VAL A 551 6.66 22.60 -16.79
N GLU A 552 5.56 21.96 -16.38
CA GLU A 552 4.63 22.44 -15.36
C GLU A 552 4.98 21.87 -13.99
N TYR A 553 4.86 22.68 -12.93
CA TYR A 553 5.16 22.26 -11.57
C TYR A 553 4.03 22.62 -10.61
N LEU A 554 3.49 21.61 -9.94
CA LEU A 554 2.45 21.75 -8.93
C LEU A 554 3.01 21.31 -7.57
N LEU A 555 3.17 22.28 -6.66
CA LEU A 555 3.64 22.04 -5.29
C LEU A 555 2.50 22.27 -4.30
N TYR A 556 2.31 21.33 -3.37
CA TYR A 556 1.28 21.38 -2.34
C TYR A 556 1.93 21.46 -0.96
N GLU A 557 1.81 22.61 -0.30
CA GLU A 557 2.49 22.96 0.96
C GLU A 557 2.07 22.10 2.17
N ASP A 558 0.86 21.53 2.13
CA ASP A 558 0.23 20.77 3.21
C ASP A 558 -0.01 19.30 2.87
N GLU A 559 0.76 18.75 1.94
CA GLU A 559 0.75 17.34 1.54
C GLU A 559 2.13 16.70 1.71
N GLY A 560 2.12 15.38 1.86
CA GLY A 560 3.31 14.55 1.93
C GLY A 560 3.49 13.69 0.68
N HIS A 561 3.70 12.36 0.85
CA HIS A 561 3.91 11.42 -0.24
C HIS A 561 2.60 11.09 -0.96
N GLY A 562 2.06 12.05 -1.72
CA GLY A 562 0.79 11.99 -2.44
C GLY A 562 -0.23 13.01 -1.95
N LEU A 563 -1.40 13.04 -2.59
CA LEU A 563 -2.46 14.00 -2.31
C LEU A 563 -3.58 13.35 -1.48
N ALA A 564 -3.61 13.59 -0.18
CA ALA A 564 -4.62 13.05 0.73
C ALA A 564 -5.87 13.95 0.81
N LYS A 565 -5.69 15.27 0.81
CA LYS A 565 -6.76 16.24 1.02
C LYS A 565 -7.58 16.44 -0.26
N LEU A 566 -8.90 16.35 -0.13
CA LEU A 566 -9.80 16.51 -1.28
C LEU A 566 -9.61 17.84 -2.02
N LYS A 567 -9.37 18.95 -1.28
CA LYS A 567 -9.12 20.27 -1.89
C LYS A 567 -7.95 20.24 -2.87
N ASN A 568 -6.85 19.58 -2.50
CA ASN A 568 -5.65 19.48 -3.31
C ASN A 568 -5.85 18.52 -4.49
N ARG A 569 -6.58 17.41 -4.27
CA ARG A 569 -6.98 16.50 -5.36
C ARG A 569 -7.88 17.20 -6.39
N LEU A 570 -8.81 18.05 -5.95
CA LEU A 570 -9.69 18.82 -6.83
C LEU A 570 -8.96 19.91 -7.62
N ASP A 571 -7.78 20.33 -7.18
CA ASP A 571 -6.91 21.25 -7.91
C ASP A 571 -5.95 20.52 -8.86
N ALA A 572 -5.21 19.52 -8.37
CA ALA A 572 -4.17 18.82 -9.12
C ALA A 572 -4.69 17.98 -10.28
N TYR A 573 -5.62 17.05 -10.01
CA TYR A 573 -6.03 16.08 -11.02
C TYR A 573 -6.74 16.69 -12.25
N PRO A 574 -7.58 17.73 -12.12
CA PRO A 574 -8.09 18.45 -13.30
C PRO A 574 -6.98 19.10 -14.14
N LYS A 575 -5.91 19.64 -13.51
CA LYS A 575 -4.76 20.18 -14.22
C LYS A 575 -3.99 19.09 -14.97
N ILE A 576 -3.77 17.92 -14.34
CA ILE A 576 -3.19 16.75 -15.01
C ILE A 576 -4.04 16.35 -16.24
N ALA A 577 -5.37 16.30 -16.09
CA ALA A 577 -6.24 15.95 -17.21
C ALA A 577 -6.20 16.98 -18.33
N THR A 578 -6.14 18.28 -18.01
CA THR A 578 -5.98 19.36 -18.99
C THR A 578 -4.65 19.22 -19.73
N PHE A 579 -3.55 19.04 -19.02
CA PHE A 579 -2.23 18.79 -19.57
C PHE A 579 -2.22 17.60 -20.55
N LEU A 580 -2.82 16.47 -20.14
CA LEU A 580 -2.96 15.30 -21.02
C LEU A 580 -3.84 15.59 -22.25
N ASP A 581 -4.93 16.34 -22.10
CA ASP A 581 -5.80 16.74 -23.23
C ASP A 581 -5.08 17.65 -24.23
N GLU A 582 -4.20 18.54 -23.77
CA GLU A 582 -3.44 19.48 -24.60
C GLU A 582 -2.36 18.79 -25.43
N HIS A 583 -1.68 17.82 -24.83
CA HIS A 583 -0.50 17.19 -25.46
C HIS A 583 -0.81 15.86 -26.18
N LEU A 584 -1.89 15.15 -25.80
CA LEU A 584 -2.26 13.89 -26.44
C LEU A 584 -3.27 14.14 -27.58
N ALA A 585 -2.84 14.11 -28.81
CA ALA A 585 -3.71 14.26 -29.97
C ALA A 585 -4.87 13.26 -29.94
N ARG A 586 -6.11 13.75 -30.00
CA ARG A 586 -7.29 12.93 -30.24
C ARG A 586 -7.41 12.69 -31.74
N ALA A 587 -7.44 11.43 -32.16
CA ALA A 587 -7.76 11.12 -33.54
C ALA A 587 -9.18 11.60 -33.85
N GLY A 588 -9.33 12.66 -34.66
CA GLY A 588 -10.61 13.13 -35.18
C GLY A 588 -11.21 14.37 -34.53
N GLY A 589 -10.40 15.32 -34.05
CA GLY A 589 -10.82 16.68 -33.74
C GLY A 589 -10.81 17.55 -34.99
#